data_2bbe1d77c3ed4463ce727173e608bc77
#
_entry.id   2bbe1d77c3ed4463ce727173e608bc77
#
_cell.length_a   1.000
_cell.length_b   1.000
_cell.length_c   1.000
_cell.angle_alpha   90.00
_cell.angle_beta   90.00
_cell.angle_gamma   90.00
#
_symmetry.space_group_name_H-M   'P 1'
#
loop_
_entity.id
_entity.type
_entity.pdbx_description
1 polymer ?
#
loop_
_entity_poly.entity_id
_entity_poly.type
_entity_poly.pdbx_seq_one_letter_code
_entity_poly.pdbx_strand_id
1 'polypeptide(L)'
;YGREQLCIYSDIDIMILYENIKGYNLKVIMEEFITLAWDCGLKLGSRVHELKEISEAVKEDITIKSSILESRLIYGSKILWFGYENVLNRIRKTNQKEFVLDKLEEHKERLLKYPLRMEPNIKDGYGGIRESNMMYWMANILYGVTNTKDLIGKQFTEEEYKKYRQALEFIFQVRNALHNIARKKQDQ
;
A
#
# COMPACT_ATOMS: atom_id res chain seq x y z
N TYR A 1 -3.55 -0.30 -4.78
CA TYR A 1 -3.85 -1.37 -5.74
C TYR A 1 -3.90 -2.75 -5.05
N GLY A 2 -2.94 -3.06 -4.17
CA GLY A 2 -2.88 -4.34 -3.47
C GLY A 2 -4.15 -4.69 -2.68
N ARG A 3 -4.77 -3.72 -2.02
CA ARG A 3 -6.04 -3.89 -1.29
C ARG A 3 -7.30 -3.71 -2.15
N GLU A 4 -7.16 -3.67 -3.48
CA GLU A 4 -8.26 -3.47 -4.43
C GLU A 4 -9.01 -2.12 -4.26
N GLN A 5 -8.32 -1.12 -3.75
CA GLN A 5 -8.82 0.23 -3.49
C GLN A 5 -8.03 1.22 -4.37
N LEU A 6 -8.49 1.45 -5.59
CA LEU A 6 -7.86 2.35 -6.54
C LEU A 6 -8.86 3.37 -7.08
N CYS A 7 -8.47 4.65 -7.12
CA CYS A 7 -9.22 5.69 -7.79
C CYS A 7 -8.73 5.87 -9.24
N ILE A 8 -9.58 6.45 -10.09
CA ILE A 8 -9.41 6.51 -11.56
C ILE A 8 -8.04 7.06 -12.00
N TYR A 9 -7.55 8.11 -11.35
CA TYR A 9 -6.25 8.73 -11.67
C TYR A 9 -5.16 8.43 -10.64
N SER A 10 -5.31 7.36 -9.87
CA SER A 10 -4.25 6.93 -8.95
C SER A 10 -3.11 6.24 -9.70
N ASP A 11 -1.89 6.43 -9.21
CA ASP A 11 -0.74 5.69 -9.70
C ASP A 11 -0.90 4.20 -9.35
N ILE A 12 -0.40 3.32 -10.21
CA ILE A 12 -0.42 1.87 -10.00
C ILE A 12 0.96 1.45 -9.53
N ASP A 13 1.09 1.11 -8.25
CA ASP A 13 2.35 0.60 -7.71
C ASP A 13 2.42 -0.91 -7.90
N ILE A 14 3.42 -1.38 -8.63
CA ILE A 14 3.71 -2.79 -8.85
C ILE A 14 5.09 -3.16 -8.35
N MET A 15 5.22 -4.39 -7.87
CA MET A 15 6.49 -4.99 -7.52
C MET A 15 6.73 -6.18 -8.44
N ILE A 16 7.87 -6.18 -9.13
CA ILE A 16 8.38 -7.32 -9.88
C ILE A 16 9.30 -8.08 -8.95
N LEU A 17 8.88 -9.28 -8.58
CA LEU A 17 9.66 -10.19 -7.74
C LEU A 17 10.28 -11.25 -8.62
N TYR A 18 11.59 -11.49 -8.45
CA TYR A 18 12.31 -12.50 -9.22
C TYR A 18 13.32 -13.28 -8.38
N GLU A 19 13.72 -14.42 -8.89
CA GLU A 19 14.94 -15.13 -8.50
C GLU A 19 15.89 -15.14 -9.70
N ASN A 20 17.16 -14.93 -9.44
CA ASN A 20 18.15 -14.91 -10.51
C ASN A 20 18.29 -16.30 -11.12
N ILE A 21 17.97 -16.43 -12.42
CA ILE A 21 18.05 -17.67 -13.17
C ILE A 21 19.22 -17.57 -14.15
N LYS A 22 20.18 -18.46 -13.99
CA LYS A 22 21.38 -18.51 -14.85
C LYS A 22 20.98 -18.68 -16.33
N GLY A 23 21.49 -17.80 -17.19
CA GLY A 23 21.23 -17.84 -18.63
C GLY A 23 20.06 -16.96 -19.11
N TYR A 24 19.33 -16.29 -18.22
CA TYR A 24 18.27 -15.36 -18.59
C TYR A 24 18.65 -13.90 -18.25
N ASN A 25 18.47 -12.99 -19.21
CA ASN A 25 18.63 -11.56 -18.98
C ASN A 25 17.30 -10.95 -18.50
N LEU A 26 17.00 -11.17 -17.21
CA LEU A 26 15.75 -10.70 -16.61
C LEU A 26 15.61 -9.17 -16.64
N LYS A 27 16.73 -8.43 -16.59
CA LYS A 27 16.71 -6.97 -16.62
C LYS A 27 16.08 -6.44 -17.90
N VAL A 28 16.47 -6.95 -19.05
CA VAL A 28 15.91 -6.53 -20.36
C VAL A 28 14.40 -6.81 -20.42
N ILE A 29 13.98 -8.00 -19.99
CA ILE A 29 12.55 -8.37 -19.99
C ILE A 29 11.72 -7.42 -19.10
N MET A 30 12.26 -7.06 -17.93
CA MET A 30 11.59 -6.14 -17.02
C MET A 30 11.50 -4.71 -17.57
N GLU A 31 12.58 -4.23 -18.20
CA GLU A 31 12.61 -2.93 -18.86
C GLU A 31 11.62 -2.85 -20.03
N GLU A 32 11.55 -3.88 -20.84
CA GLU A 32 10.56 -3.99 -21.94
C GLU A 32 9.12 -3.97 -21.40
N PHE A 33 8.85 -4.73 -20.33
CA PHE A 33 7.52 -4.75 -19.71
C PHE A 33 7.10 -3.37 -19.17
N ILE A 34 8.01 -2.68 -18.49
CA ILE A 34 7.73 -1.35 -17.93
C ILE A 34 7.50 -0.34 -19.06
N THR A 35 8.32 -0.40 -20.10
CA THR A 35 8.20 0.47 -21.29
C THR A 35 6.86 0.25 -21.98
N LEU A 36 6.49 -1.01 -22.23
CA LEU A 36 5.20 -1.34 -22.83
C LEU A 36 4.02 -0.82 -22.00
N ALA A 37 4.09 -0.93 -20.68
CA ALA A 37 3.04 -0.42 -19.81
C ALA A 37 2.90 1.11 -19.90
N TRP A 38 4.02 1.84 -19.97
CA TRP A 38 4.02 3.29 -20.17
C TRP A 38 3.47 3.68 -21.56
N ASP A 39 3.84 2.94 -22.60
CA ASP A 39 3.32 3.16 -23.97
C ASP A 39 1.80 2.93 -24.03
N CYS A 40 1.27 2.03 -23.18
CA CYS A 40 -0.17 1.84 -23.00
C CYS A 40 -0.83 2.94 -22.14
N GLY A 41 -0.10 3.97 -21.71
CA GLY A 41 -0.61 5.07 -20.90
C GLY A 41 -0.79 4.74 -19.41
N LEU A 42 -0.27 3.61 -18.92
CA LEU A 42 -0.33 3.24 -17.50
C LEU A 42 0.76 3.98 -16.72
N LYS A 43 0.36 4.73 -15.69
CA LYS A 43 1.29 5.37 -14.77
C LYS A 43 1.72 4.36 -13.70
N LEU A 44 2.77 3.60 -14.00
CA LEU A 44 3.32 2.61 -13.08
C LEU A 44 4.41 3.21 -12.20
N GLY A 45 4.24 3.08 -10.87
CA GLY A 45 5.35 3.05 -9.92
C GLY A 45 5.87 1.60 -9.86
N SER A 46 7.07 1.35 -10.35
CA SER A 46 7.62 -0.01 -10.36
C SER A 46 8.79 -0.14 -9.39
N ARG A 47 8.78 -1.23 -8.63
CA ARG A 47 9.92 -1.69 -7.82
C ARG A 47 10.29 -3.09 -8.26
N VAL A 48 11.59 -3.37 -8.32
CA VAL A 48 12.12 -4.66 -8.73
C VAL A 48 12.99 -5.19 -7.59
N HIS A 49 12.69 -6.37 -7.09
CA HIS A 49 13.43 -6.98 -6.00
C HIS A 49 13.74 -8.45 -6.28
N GLU A 50 14.96 -8.86 -6.01
CA GLU A 50 15.25 -10.27 -5.83
C GLU A 50 14.72 -10.71 -4.45
N LEU A 51 14.14 -11.92 -4.38
CA LEU A 51 13.50 -12.41 -3.14
C LEU A 51 14.42 -12.30 -1.91
N LYS A 52 15.71 -12.59 -2.06
CA LYS A 52 16.70 -12.54 -0.97
C LYS A 52 16.99 -11.12 -0.46
N GLU A 53 16.77 -10.08 -1.29
CA GLU A 53 17.12 -8.69 -1.00
C GLU A 53 16.00 -7.93 -0.27
N ILE A 54 14.77 -8.44 -0.29
CA ILE A 54 13.61 -7.77 0.31
C ILE A 54 13.82 -7.46 1.79
N SER A 55 14.42 -8.38 2.54
CA SER A 55 14.65 -8.19 3.98
C SER A 55 15.60 -7.04 4.29
N GLU A 56 16.58 -6.77 3.43
CA GLU A 56 17.51 -5.64 3.57
C GLU A 56 16.84 -4.34 3.09
N ALA A 57 16.17 -4.36 1.96
CA ALA A 57 15.46 -3.20 1.42
C ALA A 57 14.43 -2.62 2.42
N VAL A 58 13.78 -3.49 3.20
CA VAL A 58 12.83 -3.08 4.26
C VAL A 58 13.50 -2.39 5.44
N LYS A 59 14.76 -2.70 5.73
CA LYS A 59 15.51 -2.05 6.81
C LYS A 59 15.96 -0.64 6.42
N GLU A 60 16.22 -0.41 5.15
CA GLU A 60 16.67 0.87 4.63
C GLU A 60 15.55 1.91 4.51
N ASP A 61 14.32 1.47 4.21
CA ASP A 61 13.19 2.37 3.96
C ASP A 61 11.88 1.81 4.53
N ILE A 62 11.31 2.49 5.52
CA ILE A 62 10.03 2.16 6.15
C ILE A 62 8.86 2.21 5.15
N THR A 63 8.98 2.99 4.07
CA THR A 63 7.93 3.07 3.05
C THR A 63 7.86 1.79 2.24
N ILE A 64 8.99 1.10 2.04
CA ILE A 64 9.05 -0.23 1.44
C ILE A 64 8.26 -1.21 2.32
N LYS A 65 8.50 -1.19 3.65
CA LYS A 65 7.77 -2.05 4.59
C LYS A 65 6.26 -1.85 4.47
N SER A 66 5.79 -0.61 4.44
CA SER A 66 4.36 -0.31 4.29
C SER A 66 3.79 -0.82 2.96
N SER A 67 4.53 -0.65 1.87
CA SER A 67 4.11 -1.08 0.53
C SER A 67 3.97 -2.59 0.41
N ILE A 68 4.92 -3.35 0.96
CA ILE A 68 4.89 -4.82 0.90
C ILE A 68 3.80 -5.43 1.79
N LEU A 69 3.37 -4.75 2.88
CA LEU A 69 2.24 -5.18 3.70
C LEU A 69 0.91 -5.18 2.92
N GLU A 70 0.82 -4.38 1.86
CA GLU A 70 -0.35 -4.30 0.98
C GLU A 70 -0.21 -5.14 -0.29
N SER A 71 0.87 -5.90 -0.44
CA SER A 71 1.14 -6.67 -1.65
C SER A 71 0.14 -7.80 -1.86
N ARG A 72 -0.17 -8.05 -3.13
CA ARG A 72 -1.03 -9.13 -3.59
C ARG A 72 -0.47 -9.71 -4.88
N LEU A 73 -0.46 -11.04 -4.97
CA LEU A 73 -0.07 -11.69 -6.23
C LEU A 73 -1.09 -11.36 -7.32
N ILE A 74 -0.60 -10.81 -8.42
CA ILE A 74 -1.40 -10.54 -9.62
C ILE A 74 -1.19 -11.65 -10.62
N TYR A 75 0.08 -11.95 -10.91
CA TYR A 75 0.48 -12.98 -11.87
C TYR A 75 1.88 -13.49 -11.52
N GLY A 76 2.15 -14.77 -11.84
CA GLY A 76 3.48 -15.37 -11.73
C GLY A 76 3.53 -16.68 -10.96
N SER A 77 4.73 -17.05 -10.53
CA SER A 77 5.02 -18.31 -9.85
C SER A 77 4.42 -18.33 -8.43
N LYS A 78 3.55 -19.30 -8.15
CA LYS A 78 3.02 -19.54 -6.80
C LYS A 78 4.13 -19.99 -5.83
N ILE A 79 5.16 -20.66 -6.31
CA ILE A 79 6.30 -21.09 -5.49
C ILE A 79 7.09 -19.88 -5.02
N LEU A 80 7.40 -18.95 -5.93
CA LEU A 80 8.10 -17.72 -5.60
C LEU A 80 7.24 -16.85 -4.66
N TRP A 81 5.93 -16.78 -4.89
CA TRP A 81 4.99 -16.10 -4.01
C TRP A 81 4.99 -16.69 -2.60
N PHE A 82 4.95 -18.01 -2.46
CA PHE A 82 5.04 -18.67 -1.16
C PHE A 82 6.36 -18.36 -0.44
N GLY A 83 7.48 -18.35 -1.17
CA GLY A 83 8.78 -17.89 -0.64
C GLY A 83 8.70 -16.45 -0.12
N TYR A 84 8.07 -15.56 -0.87
CA TYR A 84 7.84 -14.17 -0.50
C TYR A 84 6.96 -14.04 0.75
N GLU A 85 5.86 -14.78 0.85
CA GLU A 85 5.00 -14.78 2.05
C GLU A 85 5.75 -15.19 3.32
N ASN A 86 6.69 -16.15 3.21
CA ASN A 86 7.55 -16.53 4.33
C ASN A 86 8.49 -15.39 4.75
N VAL A 87 9.04 -14.63 3.79
CA VAL A 87 9.84 -13.43 4.07
C VAL A 87 8.96 -12.37 4.72
N LEU A 88 7.78 -12.09 4.16
CA LEU A 88 6.83 -11.12 4.67
C LEU A 88 6.39 -11.43 6.12
N ASN A 89 6.15 -12.71 6.43
CA ASN A 89 5.80 -13.14 7.79
C ASN A 89 6.93 -12.90 8.79
N ARG A 90 8.19 -13.00 8.37
CA ARG A 90 9.35 -12.61 9.22
C ARG A 90 9.41 -11.10 9.41
N ILE A 91 9.24 -10.33 8.34
CA ILE A 91 9.24 -8.86 8.38
C ILE A 91 8.15 -8.32 9.31
N ARG A 92 6.94 -8.92 9.31
CA ARG A 92 5.85 -8.56 10.23
C ARG A 92 6.24 -8.68 11.70
N LYS A 93 7.07 -9.63 12.04
CA LYS A 93 7.51 -9.91 13.44
C LYS A 93 8.75 -9.12 13.85
N THR A 94 9.43 -8.47 12.90
CA THR A 94 10.67 -7.75 13.15
C THR A 94 10.38 -6.27 13.39
N ASN A 95 10.97 -5.70 14.46
CA ASN A 95 10.93 -4.27 14.77
C ASN A 95 9.49 -3.67 14.75
N GLN A 96 8.52 -4.40 15.34
CA GLN A 96 7.11 -3.97 15.35
C GLN A 96 6.92 -2.63 16.06
N LYS A 97 7.55 -2.49 17.25
CA LYS A 97 7.44 -1.26 18.05
C LYS A 97 8.03 -0.06 17.32
N GLU A 98 9.21 -0.21 16.75
CA GLU A 98 9.89 0.82 15.97
C GLU A 98 9.02 1.27 14.78
N PHE A 99 8.53 0.32 13.99
CA PHE A 99 7.64 0.61 12.88
C PHE A 99 6.39 1.41 13.29
N VAL A 100 5.76 1.05 14.42
CA VAL A 100 4.58 1.76 14.93
C VAL A 100 4.94 3.18 15.34
N LEU A 101 6.06 3.38 16.04
CA LEU A 101 6.52 4.71 16.48
C LEU A 101 6.84 5.61 15.28
N ASP A 102 7.56 5.09 14.29
CA ASP A 102 7.91 5.84 13.07
C ASP A 102 6.66 6.22 12.26
N LYS A 103 5.68 5.33 12.18
CA LYS A 103 4.40 5.64 11.51
C LYS A 103 3.56 6.66 12.28
N LEU A 104 3.63 6.67 13.60
CA LEU A 104 2.98 7.70 14.42
C LEU A 104 3.64 9.07 14.21
N GLU A 105 4.97 9.12 14.10
CA GLU A 105 5.68 10.37 13.85
C GLU A 105 5.40 10.89 12.43
N GLU A 106 5.51 10.03 11.41
CA GLU A 106 5.10 10.36 10.03
C GLU A 106 3.65 10.89 9.97
N HIS A 107 2.75 10.31 10.77
CA HIS A 107 1.36 10.76 10.87
C HIS A 107 1.26 12.18 11.43
N LYS A 108 1.95 12.48 12.53
CA LYS A 108 1.95 13.82 13.13
C LYS A 108 2.49 14.87 12.15
N GLU A 109 3.64 14.60 11.53
CA GLU A 109 4.24 15.49 10.52
C GLU A 109 3.29 15.75 9.35
N ARG A 110 2.61 14.71 8.88
CA ARG A 110 1.62 14.84 7.80
C ARG A 110 0.45 15.72 8.21
N LEU A 111 -0.10 15.56 9.41
CA LEU A 111 -1.22 16.38 9.88
C LEU A 111 -0.82 17.84 10.08
N LEU A 112 0.41 18.14 10.46
CA LEU A 112 0.93 19.52 10.49
C LEU A 112 0.99 20.12 9.09
N LYS A 113 1.35 19.33 8.08
CA LYS A 113 1.42 19.75 6.67
C LYS A 113 0.03 19.93 6.04
N TYR A 114 -0.93 19.09 6.44
CA TYR A 114 -2.32 19.10 5.95
C TYR A 114 -3.32 19.40 7.08
N PRO A 115 -3.31 20.60 7.66
CA PRO A 115 -4.23 20.94 8.73
C PRO A 115 -5.67 20.99 8.23
N LEU A 116 -6.63 20.90 9.15
CA LEU A 116 -8.04 21.02 8.82
C LEU A 116 -8.32 22.43 8.29
N ARG A 117 -8.90 22.51 7.08
CA ARG A 117 -9.26 23.75 6.37
C ARG A 117 -10.67 23.61 5.81
N MET A 118 -11.21 24.72 5.26
CA MET A 118 -12.51 24.72 4.57
C MET A 118 -12.53 23.76 3.36
N GLU A 119 -11.38 23.62 2.68
CA GLU A 119 -11.16 22.64 1.61
C GLU A 119 -10.18 21.57 2.14
N PRO A 120 -10.68 20.49 2.79
CA PRO A 120 -9.82 19.49 3.39
C PRO A 120 -9.15 18.60 2.36
N ASN A 121 -7.89 18.21 2.60
CA ASN A 121 -7.26 17.17 1.81
C ASN A 121 -7.80 15.80 2.25
N ILE A 122 -8.59 15.17 1.38
CA ILE A 122 -9.30 13.90 1.68
C ILE A 122 -8.40 12.68 1.66
N LYS A 123 -7.17 12.81 1.19
CA LYS A 123 -6.18 11.73 1.21
C LYS A 123 -5.26 11.83 2.42
N ASP A 124 -4.63 12.99 2.61
CA ASP A 124 -3.53 13.17 3.56
C ASP A 124 -3.94 13.93 4.85
N GLY A 125 -5.11 14.60 4.85
CA GLY A 125 -5.65 15.33 6.00
C GLY A 125 -6.34 14.45 7.04
N TYR A 126 -6.91 15.10 8.06
CA TYR A 126 -7.66 14.44 9.13
C TYR A 126 -8.84 13.63 8.58
N GLY A 127 -9.02 12.39 9.05
CA GLY A 127 -10.05 11.47 8.58
C GLY A 127 -9.81 10.96 7.15
N GLY A 128 -8.68 11.28 6.54
CA GLY A 128 -8.37 10.94 5.16
C GLY A 128 -7.96 9.48 4.95
N ILE A 129 -7.77 9.11 3.68
CA ILE A 129 -7.44 7.74 3.26
C ILE A 129 -6.16 7.23 3.94
N ARG A 130 -5.18 8.11 4.19
CA ARG A 130 -3.91 7.74 4.85
C ARG A 130 -4.09 7.26 6.28
N GLU A 131 -5.10 7.72 7.01
CA GLU A 131 -5.39 7.22 8.36
C GLU A 131 -5.93 5.80 8.30
N SER A 132 -6.80 5.50 7.34
CA SER A 132 -7.26 4.14 7.09
C SER A 132 -6.11 3.21 6.69
N ASN A 133 -5.16 3.68 5.86
CA ASN A 133 -3.97 2.92 5.50
C ASN A 133 -3.09 2.63 6.72
N MET A 134 -2.85 3.66 7.55
CA MET A 134 -2.06 3.54 8.77
C MET A 134 -2.67 2.52 9.74
N MET A 135 -3.98 2.58 9.95
CA MET A 135 -4.71 1.59 10.75
C MET A 135 -4.49 0.18 10.22
N TYR A 136 -4.60 -0.02 8.91
CA TYR A 136 -4.36 -1.32 8.28
C TYR A 136 -2.93 -1.82 8.49
N TRP A 137 -1.91 -0.97 8.30
CA TRP A 137 -0.51 -1.36 8.48
C TRP A 137 -0.21 -1.73 9.94
N MET A 138 -0.74 -0.96 10.89
CA MET A 138 -0.61 -1.28 12.32
C MET A 138 -1.30 -2.59 12.67
N ALA A 139 -2.52 -2.83 12.17
CA ALA A 139 -3.24 -4.06 12.39
C ALA A 139 -2.51 -5.28 11.79
N ASN A 140 -1.93 -5.11 10.60
CA ASN A 140 -1.15 -6.15 9.94
C ASN A 140 0.12 -6.51 10.75
N ILE A 141 0.85 -5.51 11.23
CA ILE A 141 2.09 -5.71 12.01
C ILE A 141 1.80 -6.27 13.41
N LEU A 142 0.81 -5.70 14.13
CA LEU A 142 0.57 -6.05 15.54
C LEU A 142 -0.24 -7.34 15.69
N TYR A 143 -1.18 -7.58 14.79
CA TYR A 143 -2.15 -8.69 14.92
C TYR A 143 -2.06 -9.70 13.77
N GLY A 144 -1.19 -9.49 12.76
CA GLY A 144 -1.08 -10.35 11.59
C GLY A 144 -2.33 -10.34 10.68
N VAL A 145 -3.16 -9.30 10.79
CA VAL A 145 -4.43 -9.16 10.06
C VAL A 145 -4.14 -8.72 8.63
N THR A 146 -4.60 -9.46 7.66
CA THR A 146 -4.47 -9.14 6.23
C THR A 146 -5.75 -8.56 5.63
N ASN A 147 -6.87 -8.62 6.36
CA ASN A 147 -8.13 -7.99 6.01
C ASN A 147 -8.68 -7.24 7.23
N THR A 148 -9.05 -5.97 7.06
CA THR A 148 -9.59 -5.15 8.16
C THR A 148 -10.85 -5.73 8.78
N LYS A 149 -11.59 -6.59 8.06
CA LYS A 149 -12.75 -7.31 8.59
C LYS A 149 -12.39 -8.24 9.75
N ASP A 150 -11.18 -8.78 9.78
CA ASP A 150 -10.71 -9.68 10.83
C ASP A 150 -10.46 -8.97 12.18
N LEU A 151 -10.63 -7.64 12.21
CA LEU A 151 -10.61 -6.83 13.42
C LEU A 151 -11.96 -6.81 14.16
N ILE A 152 -13.04 -7.29 13.53
CA ILE A 152 -14.35 -7.45 14.17
C ILE A 152 -14.22 -8.47 15.32
N GLY A 153 -14.77 -8.13 16.47
CA GLY A 153 -14.64 -8.93 17.70
C GLY A 153 -13.31 -8.81 18.42
N LYS A 154 -12.35 -8.02 17.89
CA LYS A 154 -11.05 -7.73 18.51
C LYS A 154 -10.91 -6.25 18.83
N GLN A 155 -10.96 -5.39 17.83
CA GLN A 155 -10.77 -3.94 17.91
C GLN A 155 -12.02 -3.17 17.51
N PHE A 156 -12.91 -3.79 16.76
CA PHE A 156 -14.20 -3.23 16.33
C PHE A 156 -15.34 -4.15 16.71
N THR A 157 -16.46 -3.55 17.09
CA THR A 157 -17.78 -4.19 16.98
C THR A 157 -18.20 -4.25 15.50
N GLU A 158 -19.18 -5.08 15.16
CA GLU A 158 -19.72 -5.12 13.80
C GLU A 158 -20.29 -3.75 13.36
N GLU A 159 -20.92 -3.02 14.28
CA GLU A 159 -21.49 -1.72 14.00
C GLU A 159 -20.43 -0.66 13.73
N GLU A 160 -19.36 -0.61 14.53
CA GLU A 160 -18.23 0.30 14.34
C GLU A 160 -17.53 0.00 13.01
N TYR A 161 -17.30 -1.27 12.70
CA TYR A 161 -16.71 -1.66 11.43
C TYR A 161 -17.58 -1.26 10.24
N LYS A 162 -18.90 -1.42 10.35
CA LYS A 162 -19.85 -0.98 9.31
C LYS A 162 -19.77 0.53 9.09
N LYS A 163 -19.78 1.32 10.17
CA LYS A 163 -19.62 2.78 10.10
C LYS A 163 -18.29 3.19 9.47
N TYR A 164 -17.19 2.54 9.88
CA TYR A 164 -15.88 2.75 9.28
C TYR A 164 -15.89 2.48 7.77
N ARG A 165 -16.47 1.37 7.34
CA ARG A 165 -16.55 1.02 5.91
C ARG A 165 -17.38 2.01 5.11
N GLN A 166 -18.51 2.45 5.64
CA GLN A 166 -19.37 3.46 5.01
C GLN A 166 -18.64 4.81 4.87
N ALA A 167 -17.94 5.27 5.91
CA ALA A 167 -17.16 6.49 5.87
C ALA A 167 -16.03 6.41 4.83
N LEU A 168 -15.29 5.30 4.81
CA LEU A 168 -14.20 5.09 3.85
C LEU A 168 -14.71 5.06 2.41
N GLU A 169 -15.82 4.37 2.15
CA GLU A 169 -16.48 4.32 0.84
C GLU A 169 -16.92 5.71 0.38
N PHE A 170 -17.51 6.50 1.27
CA PHE A 170 -17.88 7.89 0.97
C PHE A 170 -16.68 8.73 0.56
N ILE A 171 -15.53 8.62 1.27
CA ILE A 171 -14.30 9.34 0.92
C ILE A 171 -13.80 8.92 -0.47
N PHE A 172 -13.84 7.64 -0.80
CA PHE A 172 -13.48 7.15 -2.14
C PHE A 172 -14.41 7.68 -3.23
N GLN A 173 -15.72 7.76 -2.96
CA GLN A 173 -16.69 8.35 -3.90
C GLN A 173 -16.38 9.83 -4.16
N VAL A 174 -16.14 10.62 -3.09
CA VAL A 174 -15.75 12.03 -3.21
C VAL A 174 -14.45 12.17 -4.00
N ARG A 175 -13.44 11.34 -3.72
CA ARG A 175 -12.17 11.37 -4.43
C ARG A 175 -12.33 11.06 -5.92
N ASN A 176 -13.13 10.06 -6.26
CA ASN A 176 -13.40 9.73 -7.65
C ASN A 176 -14.16 10.86 -8.37
N ALA A 177 -15.09 11.53 -7.69
CA ALA A 177 -15.79 12.70 -8.23
C ALA A 177 -14.82 13.86 -8.51
N LEU A 178 -13.93 14.18 -7.56
CA LEU A 178 -12.87 15.18 -7.74
C LEU A 178 -11.96 14.84 -8.92
N HIS A 179 -11.50 13.60 -9.01
CA HIS A 179 -10.69 13.12 -10.13
C HIS A 179 -11.41 13.27 -11.47
N ASN A 180 -12.70 12.94 -11.55
CA ASN A 180 -13.49 13.06 -12.77
C ASN A 180 -13.66 14.53 -13.21
N ILE A 181 -13.97 15.42 -12.27
CA ILE A 181 -14.15 16.85 -12.54
C ILE A 181 -12.82 17.47 -12.99
N ALA A 182 -11.75 17.20 -12.24
CA ALA A 182 -10.43 17.76 -12.50
C ALA A 182 -9.71 17.13 -13.71
N ARG A 183 -10.17 15.98 -14.20
CA ARG A 183 -9.50 15.17 -15.25
C ARG A 183 -8.05 14.81 -14.91
N LYS A 184 -7.72 14.74 -13.62
CA LYS A 184 -6.39 14.43 -13.09
C LYS A 184 -6.52 13.99 -11.64
N LYS A 185 -5.39 13.54 -11.05
CA LYS A 185 -5.27 13.30 -9.61
C LYS A 185 -5.54 14.59 -8.84
N GLN A 186 -6.54 14.57 -7.96
CA GLN A 186 -6.97 15.70 -7.15
C GLN A 186 -7.47 15.19 -5.81
N ASP A 187 -6.89 15.71 -4.72
CA ASP A 187 -7.17 15.27 -3.35
C ASP A 187 -7.70 16.41 -2.45
N GLN A 188 -7.90 17.60 -3.05
CA GLN A 188 -8.41 18.82 -2.37
C GLN A 188 -9.29 19.61 -3.32
#